data_7aec61d0f5d06335e108186de2683b9e
#
_entry.id   7aec61d0f5d06335e108186de2683b9e
#
_cell.length_a   1.000
_cell.length_b   1.000
_cell.length_c   1.000
_cell.angle_alpha   90.00
_cell.angle_beta   90.00
_cell.angle_gamma   90.00
#
_symmetry.space_group_name_H-M   'P 1'
#
loop_
_entity.id
_entity.type
_entity.pdbx_description
1 polymer ?
#
loop_
_entity_poly.entity_id
_entity_poly.type
_entity_poly.pdbx_seq_one_letter_code
_entity_poly.pdbx_strand_id
1 'polypeptide(L)'
;ARTGGLMVNTFDSVMTQKVMLYLDVEDRGILKQEELVEESIALAASLIRKCMRQGMEAGLLTNAQYRSEQKTEEMEAICENSKTYLTRIERMLALYRKEDGWKPYEDCLIQTKAEDAVMIFISKNATLERQKMIENFLGKERYGIWLCPVYRGEQQHIDTAANLKFMTREVEKG
;
A
#
# COMPACT_ATOMS: atom_id res chain seq x y z
N ALA A 1 1.17 -44.16 13.27
CA ALA A 1 0.72 -43.23 14.30
C ALA A 1 1.48 -41.89 14.28
N ARG A 2 2.77 -41.92 13.98
CA ARG A 2 3.61 -40.69 13.98
C ARG A 2 3.42 -39.82 12.76
N THR A 3 3.07 -40.41 11.62
CA THR A 3 2.90 -39.73 10.35
C THR A 3 1.62 -38.89 10.32
N GLY A 4 0.57 -39.32 10.99
CA GLY A 4 -0.70 -38.59 11.05
C GLY A 4 -0.62 -37.25 11.80
N GLY A 5 0.17 -37.18 12.88
CA GLY A 5 0.39 -35.93 13.62
C GLY A 5 1.18 -34.88 12.84
N LEU A 6 2.17 -35.31 12.05
CA LEU A 6 2.94 -34.43 11.17
C LEU A 6 2.12 -33.89 10.02
N MET A 7 1.21 -34.66 9.46
CA MET A 7 0.32 -34.22 8.38
C MET A 7 -0.71 -33.19 8.86
N VAL A 8 -1.25 -33.35 10.05
CA VAL A 8 -2.19 -32.39 10.67
C VAL A 8 -1.52 -31.03 10.84
N ASN A 9 -0.28 -30.99 11.34
CA ASN A 9 0.49 -29.75 11.48
C ASN A 9 0.77 -29.06 10.13
N THR A 10 0.89 -29.80 9.05
CA THR A 10 1.09 -29.24 7.71
C THR A 10 -0.16 -28.59 7.16
N PHE A 11 -1.35 -29.12 7.48
CA PHE A 11 -2.63 -28.54 7.07
C PHE A 11 -3.00 -27.29 7.87
N ASP A 12 -2.69 -27.23 9.15
CA ASP A 12 -3.00 -26.10 10.03
C ASP A 12 -2.14 -24.86 9.71
N SER A 13 -1.03 -25.00 8.97
CA SER A 13 -0.08 -23.93 8.71
C SER A 13 -0.28 -23.17 7.41
N VAL A 14 -1.23 -23.55 6.57
CA VAL A 14 -1.46 -22.91 5.26
C VAL A 14 -2.55 -21.84 5.37
N MET A 15 -2.34 -20.85 6.22
CA MET A 15 -3.09 -19.60 6.11
C MET A 15 -2.45 -18.76 5.01
N THR A 16 -3.20 -18.45 3.98
CA THR A 16 -2.77 -17.53 2.93
C THR A 16 -2.55 -16.17 3.56
N GLN A 17 -1.32 -15.64 3.49
CA GLN A 17 -1.03 -14.30 3.97
C GLN A 17 -1.71 -13.28 3.08
N LYS A 18 -2.27 -12.25 3.70
CA LYS A 18 -2.96 -11.16 3.01
C LYS A 18 -2.24 -9.84 3.25
N VAL A 19 -2.14 -9.04 2.21
CA VAL A 19 -1.48 -7.73 2.25
C VAL A 19 -2.37 -6.70 1.58
N MET A 20 -2.68 -5.61 2.28
CA MET A 20 -3.41 -4.48 1.72
C MET A 20 -2.50 -3.26 1.64
N LEU A 21 -2.36 -2.69 0.45
CA LEU A 21 -1.60 -1.48 0.19
C LEU A 21 -2.54 -0.27 0.14
N TYR A 22 -2.10 0.82 0.78
CA TYR A 22 -2.76 2.13 0.78
C TYR A 22 -1.80 3.14 0.15
N LEU A 23 -2.01 3.46 -1.12
CA LEU A 23 -1.15 4.33 -1.92
C LEU A 23 -1.66 5.78 -1.88
N ASP A 24 -0.80 6.68 -1.41
CA ASP A 24 -0.99 8.12 -1.41
C ASP A 24 -0.22 8.77 -2.56
N VAL A 25 -0.95 9.45 -3.44
CA VAL A 25 -0.38 10.21 -4.57
C VAL A 25 -0.48 11.72 -4.37
N GLU A 26 -0.82 12.16 -3.17
CA GLU A 26 -0.97 13.58 -2.83
C GLU A 26 0.36 14.35 -2.92
N ASP A 27 0.34 15.46 -3.64
CA ASP A 27 1.49 16.36 -3.82
C ASP A 27 1.10 17.83 -3.66
N ARG A 28 0.85 18.25 -2.41
CA ARG A 28 0.38 19.60 -2.04
C ARG A 28 1.46 20.67 -2.02
N GLY A 29 2.74 20.29 -2.00
CA GLY A 29 3.84 21.24 -1.84
C GLY A 29 3.90 22.30 -2.95
N ILE A 30 4.47 23.48 -2.63
CA ILE A 30 4.79 24.49 -3.64
C ILE A 30 5.81 23.94 -4.62
N LEU A 31 6.81 23.24 -4.11
CA LEU A 31 7.76 22.47 -4.91
C LEU A 31 7.16 21.08 -5.11
N LYS A 32 6.80 20.78 -6.35
CA LYS A 32 6.29 19.46 -6.70
C LYS A 32 7.38 18.41 -6.59
N GLN A 33 7.02 17.26 -6.08
CA GLN A 33 7.91 16.12 -5.87
C GLN A 33 7.42 14.92 -6.69
N GLU A 34 7.32 15.14 -7.98
CA GLU A 34 6.72 14.19 -8.93
C GLU A 34 7.45 12.84 -8.93
N GLU A 35 8.79 12.87 -8.86
CA GLU A 35 9.59 11.64 -8.81
C GLU A 35 9.27 10.79 -7.56
N LEU A 36 8.97 11.42 -6.43
CA LEU A 36 8.58 10.69 -5.23
C LEU A 36 7.18 10.07 -5.34
N VAL A 37 6.26 10.75 -6.05
CA VAL A 37 4.94 10.18 -6.36
C VAL A 37 5.08 9.00 -7.33
N GLU A 38 5.88 9.16 -8.38
CA GLU A 38 6.15 8.08 -9.34
C GLU A 38 6.80 6.87 -8.67
N GLU A 39 7.76 7.09 -7.76
CA GLU A 39 8.36 6.01 -6.98
C GLU A 39 7.32 5.34 -6.06
N SER A 40 6.40 6.10 -5.47
CA SER A 40 5.31 5.53 -4.66
C SER A 40 4.43 4.58 -5.49
N ILE A 41 4.10 4.96 -6.71
CA ILE A 41 3.33 4.15 -7.67
C ILE A 41 4.13 2.89 -8.07
N ALA A 42 5.41 3.06 -8.39
CA ALA A 42 6.30 1.95 -8.77
C ALA A 42 6.48 0.95 -7.61
N LEU A 43 6.63 1.44 -6.38
CA LEU A 43 6.68 0.61 -5.18
C LEU A 43 5.39 -0.20 -5.00
N ALA A 44 4.23 0.44 -5.13
CA ALA A 44 2.95 -0.24 -5.01
C ALA A 44 2.83 -1.38 -6.03
N ALA A 45 3.10 -1.11 -7.30
CA ALA A 45 3.04 -2.11 -8.37
C ALA A 45 4.02 -3.27 -8.12
N SER A 46 5.25 -2.96 -7.72
CA SER A 46 6.30 -3.96 -7.47
C SER A 46 5.97 -4.85 -6.27
N LEU A 47 5.46 -4.26 -5.18
CA LEU A 47 5.10 -5.00 -3.97
C LEU A 47 3.93 -5.95 -4.21
N ILE A 48 2.88 -5.49 -4.89
CA ILE A 48 1.73 -6.34 -5.20
C ILE A 48 2.18 -7.54 -6.05
N ARG A 49 2.95 -7.28 -7.11
CA ARG A 49 3.48 -8.34 -7.97
C ARG A 49 4.34 -9.33 -7.19
N LYS A 50 5.18 -8.84 -6.28
CA LYS A 50 6.04 -9.67 -5.43
C LYS A 50 5.21 -10.53 -4.47
N CYS A 51 4.24 -9.92 -3.77
CA CYS A 51 3.35 -10.65 -2.86
C CYS A 51 2.60 -11.78 -3.58
N MET A 52 2.00 -11.50 -4.73
CA MET A 52 1.28 -12.50 -5.50
C MET A 52 2.17 -13.62 -6.01
N ARG A 53 3.41 -13.32 -6.43
CA ARG A 53 4.40 -14.35 -6.81
C ARG A 53 4.79 -15.26 -5.65
N GLN A 54 4.73 -14.76 -4.43
CA GLN A 54 5.01 -15.53 -3.22
C GLN A 54 3.77 -16.27 -2.69
N GLY A 55 2.67 -16.26 -3.42
CA GLY A 55 1.43 -16.93 -3.04
C GLY A 55 0.55 -16.15 -2.08
N MET A 56 0.86 -14.89 -1.80
CA MET A 56 0.04 -14.04 -0.95
C MET A 56 -1.13 -13.46 -1.74
N GLU A 57 -2.24 -13.21 -1.05
CA GLU A 57 -3.32 -12.37 -1.57
C GLU A 57 -2.96 -10.90 -1.31
N ALA A 58 -3.08 -10.06 -2.32
CA ALA A 58 -2.77 -8.64 -2.20
C ALA A 58 -3.90 -7.76 -2.72
N GLY A 59 -4.05 -6.58 -2.15
CA GLY A 59 -5.01 -5.58 -2.57
C GLY A 59 -4.41 -4.18 -2.58
N LEU A 60 -5.04 -3.25 -3.30
CA LEU A 60 -4.62 -1.86 -3.40
C LEU A 60 -5.81 -0.93 -3.28
N LEU A 61 -5.66 0.08 -2.43
CA LEU A 61 -6.50 1.27 -2.38
C LEU A 61 -5.63 2.50 -2.60
N THR A 62 -6.17 3.51 -3.28
CA THR A 62 -5.43 4.75 -3.56
C THR A 62 -6.37 5.95 -3.56
N ASN A 63 -5.81 7.11 -3.20
CA ASN A 63 -6.49 8.40 -3.31
C ASN A 63 -6.35 9.05 -4.70
N ALA A 64 -5.75 8.37 -5.67
CA ALA A 64 -5.64 8.86 -7.05
C ALA A 64 -7.01 9.13 -7.66
N GLN A 65 -7.14 10.25 -8.38
CA GLN A 65 -8.32 10.54 -9.19
C GLN A 65 -8.05 10.19 -10.66
N TYR A 66 -9.13 9.86 -11.37
CA TYR A 66 -9.08 9.52 -12.79
C TYR A 66 -10.18 10.29 -13.51
N ARG A 67 -9.81 11.12 -14.48
CA ARG A 67 -10.75 11.94 -15.27
C ARG A 67 -11.26 11.25 -16.52
N SER A 68 -10.87 10.05 -16.76
CA SER A 68 -11.29 9.30 -17.94
C SER A 68 -12.80 9.10 -17.93
N GLU A 69 -13.48 9.36 -19.07
CA GLU A 69 -14.87 9.01 -19.32
C GLU A 69 -15.14 7.50 -19.28
N GLN A 70 -14.08 6.70 -19.34
CA GLN A 70 -14.14 5.29 -19.03
C GLN A 70 -14.28 5.17 -17.51
N LYS A 71 -15.44 4.72 -17.06
CA LYS A 71 -15.70 4.39 -15.65
C LYS A 71 -14.53 3.57 -15.13
N THR A 72 -13.68 4.22 -14.33
CA THR A 72 -12.71 3.48 -13.53
C THR A 72 -13.53 2.68 -12.55
N GLU A 73 -13.42 1.37 -12.66
CA GLU A 73 -14.03 0.48 -11.68
C GLU A 73 -13.45 0.86 -10.31
N GLU A 74 -14.32 1.21 -9.38
CA GLU A 74 -13.89 1.48 -8.01
C GLU A 74 -13.13 0.27 -7.49
N MET A 75 -11.96 0.53 -6.88
CA MET A 75 -11.18 -0.53 -6.25
C MET A 75 -11.90 -0.99 -4.99
N GLU A 76 -12.22 -2.25 -4.95
CA GLU A 76 -12.77 -2.85 -3.74
C GLU A 76 -11.66 -3.12 -2.72
N ALA A 77 -12.02 -3.01 -1.43
CA ALA A 77 -11.11 -3.31 -0.32
C ALA A 77 -10.96 -4.83 -0.11
N ILE A 78 -10.50 -5.52 -1.13
CA ILE A 78 -10.29 -6.97 -1.13
C ILE A 78 -8.83 -7.32 -1.39
N CYS A 79 -8.38 -8.44 -0.84
CA CYS A 79 -7.12 -9.06 -1.19
C CYS A 79 -7.40 -10.28 -2.06
N GLU A 80 -6.70 -10.39 -3.18
CA GLU A 80 -6.85 -11.48 -4.15
C GLU A 80 -5.49 -11.86 -4.73
N ASN A 81 -5.35 -13.10 -5.15
CA ASN A 81 -4.19 -13.56 -5.91
C ASN A 81 -4.68 -14.17 -7.24
N SER A 82 -4.96 -13.28 -8.19
CA SER A 82 -5.30 -13.70 -9.55
C SER A 82 -4.61 -12.82 -10.58
N LYS A 83 -4.34 -13.39 -11.76
CA LYS A 83 -3.74 -12.65 -12.87
C LYS A 83 -4.66 -11.52 -13.35
N THR A 84 -5.95 -11.75 -13.36
CA THR A 84 -6.95 -10.76 -13.78
C THR A 84 -6.93 -9.54 -12.84
N TYR A 85 -6.90 -9.79 -11.53
CA TYR A 85 -6.84 -8.73 -10.54
C TYR A 85 -5.53 -7.93 -10.62
N LEU A 86 -4.39 -8.61 -10.76
CA LEU A 86 -3.10 -7.95 -10.96
C LEU A 86 -3.10 -7.06 -12.20
N THR A 87 -3.60 -7.55 -13.34
CA THR A 87 -3.70 -6.76 -14.58
C THR A 87 -4.58 -5.53 -14.39
N ARG A 88 -5.69 -5.66 -13.66
CA ARG A 88 -6.58 -4.55 -13.33
C ARG A 88 -5.86 -3.47 -12.51
N ILE A 89 -5.13 -3.87 -11.47
CA ILE A 89 -4.34 -2.94 -10.64
C ILE A 89 -3.26 -2.24 -11.48
N GLU A 90 -2.48 -2.99 -12.25
CA GLU A 90 -1.41 -2.44 -13.08
C GLU A 90 -1.94 -1.45 -14.11
N ARG A 91 -3.07 -1.77 -14.74
CA ARG A 91 -3.75 -0.86 -15.67
C ARG A 91 -4.20 0.41 -14.98
N MET A 92 -4.80 0.30 -13.80
CA MET A 92 -5.26 1.45 -13.03
C MET A 92 -4.08 2.37 -12.66
N LEU A 93 -2.98 1.82 -12.16
CA LEU A 93 -1.78 2.60 -11.83
C LEU A 93 -1.17 3.27 -13.06
N ALA A 94 -1.16 2.60 -14.22
CA ALA A 94 -0.65 3.14 -15.48
C ALA A 94 -1.52 4.25 -16.07
N LEU A 95 -2.80 4.32 -15.73
CA LEU A 95 -3.74 5.35 -16.20
C LEU A 95 -3.70 6.62 -15.37
N TYR A 96 -3.11 6.60 -14.18
CA TYR A 96 -3.01 7.78 -13.35
C TYR A 96 -2.16 8.87 -14.00
N ARG A 97 -2.66 10.09 -13.99
CA ARG A 97 -1.94 11.29 -14.39
C ARG A 97 -2.01 12.32 -13.28
N LYS A 98 -0.91 13.00 -13.03
CA LYS A 98 -0.82 14.03 -11.98
C LYS A 98 -1.87 15.14 -12.13
N GLU A 99 -2.25 15.46 -13.38
CA GLU A 99 -3.25 16.48 -13.71
C GLU A 99 -4.64 16.07 -13.28
N ASP A 100 -4.89 14.79 -13.08
CA ASP A 100 -6.18 14.28 -12.61
C ASP A 100 -6.39 14.58 -11.12
N GLY A 101 -5.29 14.77 -10.38
CA GLY A 101 -5.32 15.12 -8.97
C GLY A 101 -5.54 13.92 -8.04
N TRP A 102 -5.96 14.20 -6.84
CA TRP A 102 -6.16 13.21 -5.78
C TRP A 102 -7.34 13.60 -4.88
N LYS A 103 -7.90 12.60 -4.22
CA LYS A 103 -8.85 12.76 -3.11
C LYS A 103 -8.07 12.84 -1.78
N PRO A 104 -8.71 13.28 -0.67
CA PRO A 104 -8.10 13.15 0.64
C PRO A 104 -7.63 11.72 0.91
N TYR A 105 -6.45 11.56 1.51
CA TYR A 105 -5.91 10.21 1.76
C TYR A 105 -6.79 9.40 2.73
N GLU A 106 -7.51 10.06 3.62
CA GLU A 106 -8.49 9.46 4.51
C GLU A 106 -9.53 8.62 3.75
N ASP A 107 -9.91 9.05 2.55
CA ASP A 107 -10.94 8.37 1.75
C ASP A 107 -10.49 6.97 1.29
N CYS A 108 -9.18 6.73 1.21
CA CYS A 108 -8.67 5.39 0.88
C CYS A 108 -8.36 4.54 2.12
N LEU A 109 -8.33 5.13 3.33
CA LEU A 109 -8.11 4.41 4.57
C LEU A 109 -9.41 3.77 5.04
N ILE A 110 -9.79 2.69 4.41
CA ILE A 110 -10.99 1.91 4.75
C ILE A 110 -10.62 0.50 5.22
N GLN A 111 -11.51 -0.09 6.00
CA GLN A 111 -11.34 -1.46 6.47
C GLN A 111 -11.40 -2.42 5.29
N THR A 112 -10.45 -3.36 5.25
CA THR A 112 -10.53 -4.45 4.31
C THR A 112 -11.51 -5.51 4.82
N LYS A 113 -12.06 -6.32 3.92
CA LYS A 113 -12.81 -7.53 4.31
C LYS A 113 -11.89 -8.59 4.93
N ALA A 114 -10.58 -8.47 4.73
CA ALA A 114 -9.54 -9.33 5.28
C ALA A 114 -9.01 -8.73 6.59
N GLU A 115 -9.59 -9.10 7.70
CA GLU A 115 -9.23 -8.58 9.02
C GLU A 115 -7.76 -8.87 9.39
N ASP A 116 -7.20 -9.96 8.86
CA ASP A 116 -5.83 -10.42 9.13
C ASP A 116 -4.77 -9.88 8.15
N ALA A 117 -5.13 -8.94 7.29
CA ALA A 117 -4.20 -8.41 6.30
C ALA A 117 -3.12 -7.54 6.97
N VAL A 118 -1.86 -7.73 6.56
CA VAL A 118 -0.78 -6.77 6.83
C VAL A 118 -1.05 -5.51 6.03
N MET A 119 -1.00 -4.36 6.67
CA MET A 119 -1.27 -3.06 6.04
C MET A 119 0.04 -2.38 5.68
N ILE A 120 0.18 -1.98 4.41
CA ILE A 120 1.33 -1.25 3.90
C ILE A 120 0.86 0.10 3.39
N PHE A 121 1.33 1.16 4.01
CA PHE A 121 1.06 2.54 3.63
C PHE A 121 2.23 3.04 2.79
N ILE A 122 1.95 3.60 1.62
CA ILE A 122 2.96 4.17 0.73
C ILE A 122 2.63 5.65 0.55
N SER A 123 3.43 6.52 1.16
CA SER A 123 3.23 7.96 1.12
C SER A 123 4.56 8.70 1.29
N LYS A 124 4.85 9.65 0.41
CA LYS A 124 5.99 10.57 0.56
C LYS A 124 5.75 11.65 1.62
N ASN A 125 4.51 11.83 2.06
CA ASN A 125 4.11 12.90 2.96
C ASN A 125 4.40 12.53 4.42
N ALA A 126 5.66 12.62 4.84
CA ALA A 126 6.13 12.30 6.18
C ALA A 126 5.80 13.44 7.19
N THR A 127 4.52 13.71 7.38
CA THR A 127 4.01 14.74 8.28
C THR A 127 3.39 14.13 9.53
N LEU A 128 3.35 14.91 10.63
CA LEU A 128 2.67 14.49 11.86
C LEU A 128 1.17 14.20 11.63
N GLU A 129 0.54 14.98 10.75
CA GLU A 129 -0.86 14.76 10.37
C GLU A 129 -1.04 13.39 9.71
N ARG A 130 -0.17 13.04 8.75
CA ARG A 130 -0.19 11.76 8.05
C ARG A 130 0.09 10.60 9.01
N GLN A 131 1.05 10.77 9.91
CA GLN A 131 1.36 9.79 10.94
C GLN A 131 0.14 9.48 11.81
N LYS A 132 -0.49 10.52 12.37
CA LYS A 132 -1.68 10.38 13.22
C LYS A 132 -2.84 9.70 12.48
N MET A 133 -3.04 10.05 11.23
CA MET A 133 -4.07 9.44 10.37
C MET A 133 -3.85 7.93 10.22
N ILE A 134 -2.64 7.51 9.90
CA ILE A 134 -2.27 6.10 9.77
C ILE A 134 -2.39 5.36 11.12
N GLU A 135 -1.85 5.93 12.19
CA GLU A 135 -1.90 5.33 13.53
C GLU A 135 -3.33 5.18 14.05
N ASN A 136 -4.18 6.17 13.83
CA ASN A 136 -5.60 6.11 14.19
C ASN A 136 -6.33 5.02 13.39
N PHE A 137 -6.03 4.90 12.11
CA PHE A 137 -6.60 3.86 11.27
C PHE A 137 -6.17 2.45 11.69
N LEU A 138 -4.90 2.25 12.03
CA LEU A 138 -4.38 0.98 12.54
C LEU A 138 -5.01 0.59 13.89
N GLY A 139 -5.22 1.58 14.76
CA GLY A 139 -5.60 1.31 16.15
C GLY A 139 -4.48 0.58 16.90
N LYS A 140 -4.85 -0.20 17.94
CA LYS A 140 -3.87 -0.89 18.81
C LYS A 140 -3.58 -2.33 18.40
N GLU A 141 -4.46 -2.95 17.65
CA GLU A 141 -4.43 -4.40 17.38
C GLU A 141 -3.85 -4.77 16.03
N ARG A 142 -3.76 -3.82 15.11
CA ARG A 142 -3.27 -4.08 13.76
C ARG A 142 -1.85 -3.58 13.59
N TYR A 143 -1.10 -4.29 12.75
CA TYR A 143 0.28 -3.93 12.40
C TYR A 143 0.33 -3.35 11.01
N GLY A 144 1.21 -2.34 10.83
CA GLY A 144 1.43 -1.70 9.55
C GLY A 144 2.89 -1.37 9.29
N ILE A 145 3.17 -1.16 8.02
CA ILE A 145 4.46 -0.67 7.54
C ILE A 145 4.18 0.59 6.73
N TRP A 146 4.90 1.67 7.01
CA TRP A 146 4.86 2.88 6.22
C TRP A 146 6.14 3.02 5.41
N LEU A 147 6.02 2.93 4.09
CA LEU A 147 7.10 3.15 3.13
C LEU A 147 7.03 4.59 2.62
N CYS A 148 8.09 5.35 2.88
CA CYS A 148 8.18 6.74 2.50
C CYS A 148 9.32 6.95 1.50
N PRO A 149 9.02 7.23 0.21
CA PRO A 149 10.03 7.70 -0.72
C PRO A 149 10.59 9.04 -0.29
N VAL A 150 11.90 9.19 -0.33
CA VAL A 150 12.64 10.41 0.02
C VAL A 150 13.76 10.62 -0.99
N TYR A 151 14.17 11.86 -1.22
CA TYR A 151 15.34 12.10 -2.05
C TYR A 151 16.63 11.65 -1.32
N ARG A 152 17.58 11.19 -2.11
CA ARG A 152 18.88 10.76 -1.58
C ARG A 152 19.52 11.88 -0.74
N GLY A 153 19.96 11.53 0.46
CA GLY A 153 20.55 12.47 1.42
C GLY A 153 19.54 13.22 2.29
N GLU A 154 18.24 13.11 2.01
CA GLU A 154 17.21 13.59 2.93
C GLU A 154 16.96 12.56 4.03
N GLN A 155 17.09 13.00 5.27
CA GLN A 155 16.76 12.14 6.42
C GLN A 155 15.36 12.48 6.91
N GLN A 156 14.50 11.47 6.90
CA GLN A 156 13.19 11.54 7.54
C GLN A 156 13.22 10.62 8.76
N HIS A 157 13.03 11.19 9.93
CA HIS A 157 12.92 10.42 11.16
C HIS A 157 11.54 10.70 11.78
N ILE A 158 10.77 9.62 11.96
CA ILE A 158 9.45 9.67 12.57
C ILE A 158 9.39 8.63 13.66
N ASP A 159 9.11 9.07 14.88
CA ASP A 159 8.82 8.18 16.00
C ASP A 159 7.36 7.69 15.88
N THR A 160 7.20 6.48 15.41
CA THR A 160 5.89 5.86 15.25
C THR A 160 5.49 5.03 16.46
N ALA A 161 4.20 4.75 16.59
CA ALA A 161 3.70 3.76 17.54
C ALA A 161 4.34 2.39 17.28
N ALA A 162 4.41 1.54 18.33
CA ALA A 162 5.10 0.25 18.29
C ALA A 162 4.57 -0.72 17.20
N ASN A 163 3.31 -0.54 16.80
CA ASN A 163 2.65 -1.35 15.78
C ASN A 163 2.74 -0.77 14.35
N LEU A 164 3.47 0.34 14.16
CA LEU A 164 3.73 0.94 12.85
C LEU A 164 5.25 1.05 12.61
N LYS A 165 5.75 0.35 11.60
CA LYS A 165 7.15 0.43 11.20
C LYS A 165 7.30 1.46 10.09
N PHE A 166 8.09 2.51 10.33
CA PHE A 166 8.43 3.50 9.33
C PHE A 166 9.73 3.13 8.62
N MET A 167 9.74 3.19 7.29
CA MET A 167 10.89 2.89 6.44
C MET A 167 10.98 3.90 5.29
N THR A 168 12.17 4.35 4.98
CA THR A 168 12.43 5.22 3.84
C THR A 168 12.92 4.47 2.63
N ARG A 169 12.61 4.97 1.45
CA ARG A 169 13.14 4.53 0.16
C ARG A 169 13.81 5.71 -0.54
N GLU A 170 15.12 5.66 -0.70
CA GLU A 170 15.85 6.73 -1.40
C GLU A 170 15.61 6.73 -2.90
N VAL A 171 15.42 7.92 -3.45
CA VAL A 171 15.18 8.20 -4.86
C VAL A 171 16.22 9.22 -5.34
N GLU A 172 16.80 9.01 -6.50
CA GLU A 172 17.65 10.02 -7.11
C GLU A 172 16.80 11.21 -7.55
N LYS A 173 17.31 12.40 -7.30
CA LYS A 173 16.67 13.62 -7.79
C LYS A 173 17.10 13.83 -9.25
N GLY A 174 16.14 13.79 -10.13
CA GLY A 174 16.37 14.04 -11.55
C GLY A 174 16.76 15.48 -11.88
#